data_02ed96e2d2937b4fa5ee621981764df3
#
_entry.id   02ed96e2d2937b4fa5ee621981764df3
#
_cell.length_a   1.000
_cell.length_b   1.000
_cell.length_c   1.000
_cell.angle_alpha   90.00
_cell.angle_beta   90.00
_cell.angle_gamma   90.00
#
_symmetry.space_group_name_H-M   'P 1'
#
loop_
_entity.id
_entity.type
_entity.pdbx_description
1 polymer ?
#
loop_
_entity_poly.entity_id
_entity_poly.type
_entity_poly.pdbx_seq_one_letter_code
_entity_poly.pdbx_strand_id
1 'polypeptide(L)'
;MVPEINMVIKNEYGQVIDHNIVEAHEWHLVAHYVKPHHQILELGARYGSASIACNKIINDKTKQVSIEPDPNVWAALEENKMVNECEFNIIKGAISKNKLKIHNHAYATYTEEGEGDIPVYDLWDLQNRFDVKFNAIVADCEGCLAELMNNYPEIFSQIELLIYEMDQPAICDYSKLTSILAANGLRCVEAGFHNVYVKQ
;
A
#
# COMPACT_ATOMS: atom_id res chain seq x y z
N MET A 1 -10.58 15.92 -13.99
CA MET A 1 -10.51 16.70 -12.73
C MET A 1 -10.32 15.68 -11.64
N VAL A 2 -9.22 15.76 -10.89
CA VAL A 2 -8.98 14.86 -9.74
C VAL A 2 -10.00 15.23 -8.66
N PRO A 3 -10.73 14.28 -8.07
CA PRO A 3 -11.66 14.59 -7.00
C PRO A 3 -10.92 15.18 -5.81
N GLU A 4 -11.47 16.23 -5.22
CA GLU A 4 -10.96 16.80 -3.98
C GLU A 4 -11.29 15.82 -2.84
N ILE A 5 -10.27 15.28 -2.20
CA ILE A 5 -10.43 14.35 -1.08
C ILE A 5 -10.09 15.10 0.20
N ASN A 6 -11.13 15.49 0.94
CA ASN A 6 -10.94 16.06 2.26
C ASN A 6 -10.63 14.97 3.26
N MET A 7 -9.51 15.11 3.98
CA MET A 7 -9.10 14.17 5.04
C MET A 7 -8.40 14.90 6.18
N VAL A 8 -8.51 14.35 7.37
CA VAL A 8 -7.79 14.80 8.56
C VAL A 8 -6.77 13.73 8.90
N ILE A 9 -5.49 14.07 8.86
CA ILE A 9 -4.40 13.15 9.18
C ILE A 9 -3.65 13.65 10.42
N LYS A 10 -3.42 12.74 11.35
CA LYS A 10 -2.60 12.97 12.54
C LYS A 10 -1.39 12.03 12.52
N ASN A 11 -0.27 12.52 13.03
CA ASN A 11 0.92 11.72 13.27
C ASN A 11 0.83 10.95 14.61
N GLU A 12 1.87 10.18 14.95
CA GLU A 12 1.97 9.38 16.17
C GLU A 12 1.94 10.22 17.47
N TYR A 13 2.14 11.53 17.37
CA TYR A 13 2.08 12.48 18.49
C TYR A 13 0.70 13.18 18.58
N GLY A 14 -0.28 12.80 17.75
CA GLY A 14 -1.61 13.41 17.67
C GLY A 14 -1.65 14.79 17.01
N GLN A 15 -0.56 15.20 16.36
CA GLN A 15 -0.49 16.47 15.65
C GLN A 15 -1.10 16.33 14.25
N VAL A 16 -1.98 17.26 13.88
CA VAL A 16 -2.52 17.32 12.51
C VAL A 16 -1.40 17.66 11.55
N ILE A 17 -1.24 16.86 10.51
CA ILE A 17 -0.30 17.09 9.42
C ILE A 17 -1.05 17.53 8.16
N ASP A 18 -0.42 18.38 7.37
CA ASP A 18 -1.01 18.83 6.10
C ASP A 18 -0.80 17.75 5.03
N HIS A 19 -1.85 17.00 4.73
CA HIS A 19 -1.84 15.97 3.70
C HIS A 19 -1.59 16.51 2.28
N ASN A 20 -1.70 17.81 2.06
CA ASN A 20 -1.33 18.43 0.78
C ASN A 20 0.18 18.62 0.63
N ILE A 21 0.94 18.36 1.68
CA ILE A 21 2.41 18.40 1.69
C ILE A 21 2.96 17.01 1.88
N VAL A 22 2.50 16.30 2.92
CA VAL A 22 2.97 14.95 3.25
C VAL A 22 2.22 13.94 2.38
N GLU A 23 2.97 13.12 1.64
CA GLU A 23 2.45 12.07 0.74
C GLU A 23 1.44 12.58 -0.32
N ALA A 24 1.46 13.90 -0.61
CA ALA A 24 0.50 14.52 -1.51
C ALA A 24 0.51 13.90 -2.91
N HIS A 25 1.67 13.56 -3.42
CA HIS A 25 1.79 12.98 -4.77
C HIS A 25 1.16 11.59 -4.84
N GLU A 26 1.36 10.76 -3.84
CA GLU A 26 0.81 9.41 -3.79
C GLU A 26 -0.72 9.43 -3.78
N TRP A 27 -1.36 10.11 -2.83
CA TRP A 27 -2.81 10.11 -2.77
C TRP A 27 -3.47 10.84 -3.97
N HIS A 28 -2.78 11.77 -4.64
CA HIS A 28 -3.24 12.34 -5.90
C HIS A 28 -3.27 11.29 -7.02
N LEU A 29 -2.25 10.41 -7.10
CA LEU A 29 -2.26 9.30 -8.05
C LEU A 29 -3.38 8.31 -7.73
N VAL A 30 -3.58 8.00 -6.44
CA VAL A 30 -4.73 7.20 -5.98
C VAL A 30 -6.04 7.83 -6.46
N ALA A 31 -6.24 9.13 -6.23
CA ALA A 31 -7.45 9.83 -6.64
C ALA A 31 -7.69 9.85 -8.16
N HIS A 32 -6.62 9.76 -8.94
CA HIS A 32 -6.71 9.73 -10.41
C HIS A 32 -6.95 8.32 -10.97
N TYR A 33 -6.29 7.30 -10.42
CA TYR A 33 -6.24 5.97 -11.04
C TYR A 33 -7.09 4.92 -10.35
N VAL A 34 -7.36 5.03 -9.04
CA VAL A 34 -8.25 4.10 -8.34
C VAL A 34 -9.68 4.25 -8.88
N LYS A 35 -10.37 3.13 -9.04
CA LYS A 35 -11.73 3.06 -9.58
C LYS A 35 -12.68 2.47 -8.53
N PRO A 36 -13.99 2.78 -8.62
CA PRO A 36 -14.99 2.30 -7.65
C PRO A 36 -15.08 0.78 -7.48
N HIS A 37 -14.68 0.00 -8.48
CA HIS A 37 -14.72 -1.47 -8.44
C HIS A 37 -13.44 -2.11 -7.89
N HIS A 38 -12.39 -1.32 -7.60
CA HIS A 38 -11.14 -1.89 -7.12
C HIS A 38 -11.29 -2.51 -5.74
N GLN A 39 -10.57 -3.59 -5.54
CA GLN A 39 -10.35 -4.27 -4.26
C GLN A 39 -8.86 -4.14 -3.94
N ILE A 40 -8.54 -3.41 -2.90
CA ILE A 40 -7.23 -2.80 -2.73
C ILE A 40 -6.38 -3.54 -1.72
N LEU A 41 -5.15 -3.84 -2.10
CA LEU A 41 -4.03 -4.13 -1.21
C LEU A 41 -3.15 -2.89 -1.13
N GLU A 42 -3.00 -2.33 0.05
CA GLU A 42 -2.06 -1.25 0.32
C GLU A 42 -0.92 -1.77 1.20
N LEU A 43 0.31 -1.43 0.82
CA LEU A 43 1.54 -1.81 1.50
C LEU A 43 2.28 -0.55 1.94
N GLY A 44 2.45 -0.37 3.25
CA GLY A 44 3.01 0.85 3.83
C GLY A 44 1.94 1.90 4.06
N ALA A 45 0.96 1.60 4.93
CA ALA A 45 -0.15 2.52 5.17
C ALA A 45 0.23 3.74 6.00
N ARG A 46 1.25 3.64 6.83
CA ARG A 46 1.75 4.68 7.76
C ARG A 46 0.61 5.38 8.52
N TYR A 47 0.33 6.64 8.22
CA TYR A 47 -0.77 7.40 8.84
C TYR A 47 -2.09 7.28 8.07
N GLY A 48 -2.10 6.63 6.90
CA GLY A 48 -3.30 6.28 6.13
C GLY A 48 -3.77 7.35 5.14
N SER A 49 -2.91 8.24 4.64
CA SER A 49 -3.27 9.21 3.61
C SER A 49 -3.78 8.53 2.33
N ALA A 50 -3.00 7.61 1.77
CA ALA A 50 -3.39 6.81 0.62
C ALA A 50 -4.55 5.85 0.97
N SER A 51 -4.54 5.26 2.19
CA SER A 51 -5.64 4.41 2.66
C SER A 51 -6.99 5.11 2.62
N ILE A 52 -7.05 6.33 3.17
CA ILE A 52 -8.29 7.13 3.23
C ILE A 52 -8.72 7.53 1.81
N ALA A 53 -7.77 7.96 0.97
CA ALA A 53 -8.06 8.32 -0.41
C ALA A 53 -8.65 7.13 -1.18
N CYS A 54 -8.06 5.95 -1.11
CA CYS A 54 -8.57 4.71 -1.68
C CYS A 54 -9.98 4.41 -1.18
N ASN A 55 -10.15 4.42 0.13
CA ASN A 55 -11.41 4.04 0.77
C ASN A 55 -12.56 4.98 0.40
N LYS A 56 -12.29 6.28 0.20
CA LYS A 56 -13.32 7.23 -0.25
C LYS A 56 -13.78 7.01 -1.69
N ILE A 57 -12.97 6.34 -2.52
CA ILE A 57 -13.25 6.13 -3.95
C ILE A 57 -13.99 4.80 -4.20
N ILE A 58 -13.54 3.70 -3.58
CA ILE A 58 -14.09 2.38 -3.86
C ILE A 58 -15.55 2.25 -3.37
N ASN A 59 -16.35 1.43 -4.07
CA ASN A 59 -17.77 1.24 -3.73
C ASN A 59 -17.95 0.45 -2.44
N ASP A 60 -17.28 -0.68 -2.30
CA ASP A 60 -17.31 -1.50 -1.08
C ASP A 60 -16.07 -1.17 -0.22
N LYS A 61 -16.31 -0.36 0.81
CA LYS A 61 -15.27 0.16 1.71
C LYS A 61 -14.51 -0.93 2.46
N THR A 62 -15.14 -2.10 2.62
CA THR A 62 -14.54 -3.25 3.32
C THR A 62 -13.56 -4.04 2.46
N LYS A 63 -13.56 -3.82 1.12
CA LYS A 63 -12.68 -4.49 0.16
C LYS A 63 -11.31 -3.81 0.00
N GLN A 64 -10.82 -3.24 1.08
CA GLN A 64 -9.48 -2.68 1.18
C GLN A 64 -8.77 -3.25 2.40
N VAL A 65 -7.53 -3.67 2.21
CA VAL A 65 -6.63 -4.12 3.28
C VAL A 65 -5.36 -3.28 3.20
N SER A 66 -5.09 -2.55 4.30
CA SER A 66 -3.94 -1.67 4.44
C SER A 66 -2.96 -2.28 5.46
N ILE A 67 -1.73 -2.50 5.02
CA ILE A 67 -0.69 -3.18 5.78
C ILE A 67 0.30 -2.16 6.32
N GLU A 68 0.59 -2.23 7.62
CA GLU A 68 1.57 -1.34 8.26
C GLU A 68 2.45 -2.10 9.26
N PRO A 69 3.76 -2.20 9.00
CA PRO A 69 4.67 -2.93 9.89
C PRO A 69 5.12 -2.16 11.13
N ASP A 70 5.12 -0.80 11.12
CA ASP A 70 5.64 0.00 12.22
C ASP A 70 4.63 0.12 13.37
N PRO A 71 4.91 -0.48 14.56
CA PRO A 71 4.00 -0.38 15.70
C PRO A 71 3.83 1.04 16.24
N ASN A 72 4.78 1.95 15.97
CA ASN A 72 4.72 3.32 16.47
C ASN A 72 3.59 4.13 15.82
N VAL A 73 3.18 3.80 14.59
CA VAL A 73 2.16 4.54 13.85
C VAL A 73 0.77 3.90 13.90
N TRP A 74 0.62 2.67 14.42
CA TRP A 74 -0.66 1.94 14.40
C TRP A 74 -1.79 2.70 15.07
N ALA A 75 -1.53 3.35 16.21
CA ALA A 75 -2.57 4.10 16.92
C ALA A 75 -3.05 5.31 16.11
N ALA A 76 -2.12 6.01 15.45
CA ALA A 76 -2.46 7.13 14.58
C ALA A 76 -3.24 6.66 13.35
N LEU A 77 -2.85 5.56 12.72
CA LEU A 77 -3.55 4.97 11.57
C LEU A 77 -5.01 4.58 11.93
N GLU A 78 -5.22 3.94 13.10
CA GLU A 78 -6.56 3.60 13.58
C GLU A 78 -7.40 4.85 13.85
N GLU A 79 -6.83 5.88 14.51
CA GLU A 79 -7.51 7.15 14.76
C GLU A 79 -7.87 7.85 13.46
N ASN A 80 -6.94 7.91 12.51
CA ASN A 80 -7.15 8.55 11.20
C ASN A 80 -8.23 7.83 10.39
N LYS A 81 -8.25 6.50 10.39
CA LYS A 81 -9.34 5.72 9.81
C LYS A 81 -10.69 6.12 10.42
N MET A 82 -10.78 6.21 11.74
CA MET A 82 -12.01 6.50 12.46
C MET A 82 -12.51 7.93 12.20
N VAL A 83 -11.65 8.94 12.30
CA VAL A 83 -12.04 10.35 12.13
C VAL A 83 -12.42 10.70 10.69
N ASN A 84 -11.95 9.91 9.72
CA ASN A 84 -12.32 10.03 8.31
C ASN A 84 -13.48 9.14 7.88
N GLU A 85 -14.11 8.42 8.83
CA GLU A 85 -15.25 7.53 8.60
C GLU A 85 -14.97 6.44 7.55
N CYS A 86 -13.76 5.85 7.60
CA CYS A 86 -13.32 4.81 6.68
C CYS A 86 -13.51 3.41 7.26
N GLU A 87 -13.69 2.40 6.36
CA GLU A 87 -13.99 1.02 6.75
C GLU A 87 -12.91 0.02 6.33
N PHE A 88 -11.78 0.49 5.77
CA PHE A 88 -10.69 -0.41 5.37
C PHE A 88 -10.15 -1.25 6.53
N ASN A 89 -9.62 -2.43 6.20
CA ASN A 89 -9.05 -3.34 7.18
C ASN A 89 -7.57 -3.02 7.42
N ILE A 90 -7.17 -2.84 8.67
CA ILE A 90 -5.78 -2.61 9.05
C ILE A 90 -5.14 -3.92 9.45
N ILE A 91 -3.99 -4.25 8.86
CA ILE A 91 -3.13 -5.36 9.25
C ILE A 91 -1.84 -4.78 9.84
N LYS A 92 -1.65 -5.05 11.12
CA LYS A 92 -0.48 -4.65 11.91
C LYS A 92 0.64 -5.66 11.73
N GLY A 93 1.51 -5.43 10.74
CA GLY A 93 2.57 -6.35 10.35
C GLY A 93 2.93 -6.25 8.88
N ALA A 94 3.44 -7.33 8.30
CA ALA A 94 3.86 -7.39 6.91
C ALA A 94 3.33 -8.65 6.21
N ILE A 95 3.33 -8.65 4.87
CA ILE A 95 3.06 -9.84 4.06
C ILE A 95 4.38 -10.53 3.75
N SER A 96 4.54 -11.76 4.22
CA SER A 96 5.69 -12.60 3.89
C SER A 96 5.42 -14.06 4.23
N LYS A 97 6.19 -14.97 3.63
CA LYS A 97 6.29 -16.38 4.05
C LYS A 97 7.38 -16.60 5.08
N ASN A 98 8.25 -15.62 5.27
CA ASN A 98 9.40 -15.66 6.14
C ASN A 98 9.24 -14.70 7.32
N LYS A 99 9.97 -14.93 8.39
CA LYS A 99 10.09 -13.96 9.49
C LYS A 99 10.81 -12.71 9.00
N LEU A 100 10.36 -11.56 9.43
CA LEU A 100 10.92 -10.28 9.06
C LEU A 100 11.38 -9.49 10.29
N LYS A 101 12.50 -8.79 10.13
CA LYS A 101 12.93 -7.72 11.03
C LYS A 101 12.46 -6.38 10.48
N ILE A 102 12.17 -5.47 11.41
CA ILE A 102 11.86 -4.08 11.09
C ILE A 102 13.09 -3.20 11.34
N HIS A 103 13.32 -2.28 10.43
CA HIS A 103 14.34 -1.24 10.55
C HIS A 103 13.69 0.12 10.41
N ASN A 104 13.76 0.92 11.49
CA ASN A 104 13.23 2.28 11.52
C ASN A 104 14.35 3.27 11.19
N HIS A 105 14.16 4.05 10.15
CA HIS A 105 15.07 5.08 9.72
C HIS A 105 14.34 6.42 9.64
N ALA A 106 14.30 7.16 10.76
CA ALA A 106 13.58 8.42 10.85
C ALA A 106 12.09 8.27 10.43
N TYR A 107 11.72 8.82 9.26
CA TYR A 107 10.36 8.69 8.73
C TYR A 107 10.12 7.34 8.04
N ALA A 108 11.13 6.76 7.42
CA ALA A 108 11.03 5.53 6.65
C ALA A 108 11.14 4.28 7.53
N THR A 109 10.42 3.24 7.16
CA THR A 109 10.45 1.93 7.81
C THR A 109 10.51 0.84 6.76
N TYR A 110 11.58 0.04 6.75
CA TYR A 110 11.68 -1.10 5.86
C TYR A 110 11.81 -2.41 6.63
N THR A 111 11.53 -3.51 5.94
CA THR A 111 11.63 -4.87 6.49
C THR A 111 12.65 -5.70 5.70
N GLU A 112 13.33 -6.60 6.38
CA GLU A 112 14.22 -7.59 5.76
C GLU A 112 14.01 -8.97 6.39
N GLU A 113 14.34 -10.04 5.66
CA GLU A 113 14.30 -11.40 6.21
C GLU A 113 15.25 -11.55 7.40
N GLY A 114 14.75 -12.17 8.47
CA GLY A 114 15.53 -12.44 9.67
C GLY A 114 14.67 -12.74 10.88
N GLU A 115 15.32 -13.06 12.00
CA GLU A 115 14.63 -13.25 13.27
C GLU A 115 14.13 -11.88 13.79
N GLY A 116 12.85 -11.62 13.65
CA GLY A 116 12.19 -10.39 14.04
C GLY A 116 10.83 -10.65 14.68
N ASP A 117 10.27 -9.60 15.31
CA ASP A 117 9.07 -9.70 16.13
C ASP A 117 7.81 -9.12 15.45
N ILE A 118 7.92 -8.64 14.20
CA ILE A 118 6.74 -8.16 13.50
C ILE A 118 5.85 -9.33 13.07
N PRO A 119 4.53 -9.22 13.23
CA PRO A 119 3.61 -10.21 12.70
C PRO A 119 3.73 -10.30 11.18
N VAL A 120 3.79 -11.52 10.66
CA VAL A 120 3.76 -11.78 9.21
C VAL A 120 2.49 -12.52 8.84
N TYR A 121 1.96 -12.22 7.67
CA TYR A 121 0.70 -12.76 7.18
C TYR A 121 0.88 -13.32 5.76
N ASP A 122 0.20 -14.43 5.48
CA ASP A 122 0.11 -14.96 4.13
C ASP A 122 -0.90 -14.14 3.32
N LEU A 123 -0.54 -13.80 2.08
CA LEU A 123 -1.38 -12.98 1.18
C LEU A 123 -2.74 -13.62 0.90
N TRP A 124 -2.74 -14.95 0.65
CA TRP A 124 -3.95 -15.68 0.29
C TRP A 124 -4.88 -15.88 1.48
N ASP A 125 -4.31 -16.01 2.69
CA ASP A 125 -5.08 -16.05 3.94
C ASP A 125 -5.77 -14.71 4.19
N LEU A 126 -5.13 -13.58 3.88
CA LEU A 126 -5.77 -12.26 3.95
C LEU A 126 -6.91 -12.11 2.94
N GLN A 127 -6.72 -12.57 1.69
CA GLN A 127 -7.81 -12.57 0.71
C GLN A 127 -9.03 -13.38 1.20
N ASN A 128 -8.77 -14.56 1.74
CA ASN A 128 -9.83 -15.42 2.29
C ASN A 128 -10.50 -14.80 3.52
N ARG A 129 -9.70 -14.25 4.43
CA ARG A 129 -10.18 -13.66 5.69
C ARG A 129 -11.13 -12.49 5.47
N PHE A 130 -10.85 -11.65 4.49
CA PHE A 130 -11.63 -10.44 4.20
C PHE A 130 -12.56 -10.60 3.00
N ASP A 131 -12.68 -11.81 2.45
CA ASP A 131 -13.46 -12.09 1.25
C ASP A 131 -13.13 -11.07 0.13
N VAL A 132 -11.85 -10.87 -0.15
CA VAL A 132 -11.33 -9.90 -1.11
C VAL A 132 -10.50 -10.60 -2.20
N LYS A 133 -10.62 -10.14 -3.43
CA LYS A 133 -9.73 -10.51 -4.52
C LYS A 133 -9.01 -9.27 -5.01
N PHE A 134 -7.81 -9.04 -4.50
CA PHE A 134 -7.05 -7.83 -4.83
C PHE A 134 -6.87 -7.69 -6.34
N ASN A 135 -7.35 -6.59 -6.90
CA ASN A 135 -7.13 -6.20 -8.28
C ASN A 135 -6.44 -4.82 -8.42
N ALA A 136 -6.14 -4.17 -7.29
CA ALA A 136 -5.33 -2.97 -7.26
C ALA A 136 -4.33 -3.04 -6.09
N ILE A 137 -3.10 -2.59 -6.33
CA ILE A 137 -2.05 -2.49 -5.31
C ILE A 137 -1.57 -1.03 -5.26
N VAL A 138 -1.44 -0.50 -4.05
CA VAL A 138 -0.78 0.77 -3.75
C VAL A 138 0.36 0.45 -2.80
N ALA A 139 1.59 0.84 -3.14
CA ALA A 139 2.78 0.44 -2.40
C ALA A 139 3.78 1.60 -2.27
N ASP A 140 3.86 2.13 -1.07
CA ASP A 140 4.92 2.98 -0.56
C ASP A 140 5.48 2.29 0.70
N CYS A 141 6.45 1.41 0.50
CA CYS A 141 6.78 0.41 1.51
C CYS A 141 8.26 0.04 1.57
N GLU A 142 9.12 0.94 1.11
CA GLU A 142 10.57 0.81 1.22
C GLU A 142 11.09 -0.54 0.66
N GLY A 143 10.66 -0.87 -0.57
CA GLY A 143 11.12 -2.05 -1.30
C GLY A 143 10.34 -3.34 -1.06
N CYS A 144 9.25 -3.32 -0.29
CA CYS A 144 8.48 -4.53 0.06
C CYS A 144 7.89 -5.29 -1.15
N LEU A 145 7.79 -4.67 -2.33
CA LEU A 145 7.37 -5.34 -3.56
C LEU A 145 8.27 -6.53 -3.94
N ALA A 146 9.51 -6.55 -3.44
CA ALA A 146 10.40 -7.72 -3.57
C ALA A 146 9.78 -8.98 -2.97
N GLU A 147 9.11 -8.85 -1.80
CA GLU A 147 8.40 -9.96 -1.15
C GLU A 147 7.27 -10.51 -2.03
N LEU A 148 6.46 -9.62 -2.63
CA LEU A 148 5.40 -10.06 -3.53
C LEU A 148 5.97 -10.76 -4.77
N MET A 149 7.03 -10.22 -5.38
CA MET A 149 7.68 -10.83 -6.55
C MET A 149 8.27 -12.21 -6.26
N ASN A 150 8.79 -12.41 -5.06
CA ASN A 150 9.48 -13.64 -4.70
C ASN A 150 8.52 -14.70 -4.14
N ASN A 151 7.55 -14.29 -3.34
CA ASN A 151 6.71 -15.22 -2.58
C ASN A 151 5.29 -15.38 -3.15
N TYR A 152 4.80 -14.39 -3.92
CA TYR A 152 3.43 -14.33 -4.43
C TYR A 152 3.34 -13.81 -5.87
N PRO A 153 4.18 -14.30 -6.81
CA PRO A 153 4.23 -13.75 -8.18
C PRO A 153 2.89 -13.85 -8.91
N GLU A 154 2.01 -14.77 -8.52
CA GLU A 154 0.69 -14.97 -9.11
C GLU A 154 -0.24 -13.77 -8.91
N ILE A 155 0.01 -12.92 -7.89
CA ILE A 155 -0.82 -11.73 -7.64
C ILE A 155 -0.82 -10.79 -8.84
N PHE A 156 0.31 -10.67 -9.54
CA PHE A 156 0.44 -9.77 -10.67
C PHE A 156 -0.47 -10.13 -11.87
N SER A 157 -0.94 -11.38 -11.95
CA SER A 157 -1.93 -11.78 -12.96
C SER A 157 -3.34 -11.27 -12.67
N GLN A 158 -3.65 -10.99 -11.40
CA GLN A 158 -4.97 -10.56 -10.94
C GLN A 158 -5.16 -9.04 -11.00
N ILE A 159 -4.07 -8.27 -10.87
CA ILE A 159 -4.17 -6.82 -10.72
C ILE A 159 -4.45 -6.11 -12.03
N GLU A 160 -5.19 -5.02 -11.91
CA GLU A 160 -5.53 -4.07 -12.97
C GLU A 160 -4.80 -2.75 -12.79
N LEU A 161 -4.38 -2.46 -11.55
CA LEU A 161 -3.68 -1.23 -11.16
C LEU A 161 -2.56 -1.55 -10.19
N LEU A 162 -1.37 -0.99 -10.44
CA LEU A 162 -0.29 -0.88 -9.46
C LEU A 162 0.18 0.57 -9.41
N ILE A 163 0.15 1.17 -8.24
CA ILE A 163 0.79 2.45 -7.91
C ILE A 163 1.91 2.12 -6.93
N TYR A 164 3.13 2.58 -7.21
CA TYR A 164 4.24 2.32 -6.27
C TYR A 164 5.31 3.40 -6.30
N GLU A 165 5.97 3.56 -5.17
CA GLU A 165 7.18 4.37 -5.01
C GLU A 165 8.43 3.53 -5.33
N MET A 166 9.37 4.11 -6.08
CA MET A 166 10.65 3.49 -6.42
C MET A 166 11.74 3.98 -5.46
N ASP A 167 11.64 3.58 -4.21
CA ASP A 167 12.39 4.08 -3.07
C ASP A 167 13.69 3.30 -2.79
N GLN A 168 13.65 1.95 -2.84
CA GLN A 168 14.74 1.06 -2.40
C GLN A 168 15.24 0.13 -3.51
N PRO A 169 15.97 0.63 -4.52
CA PRO A 169 16.47 -0.19 -5.63
C PRO A 169 17.53 -1.23 -5.20
N ALA A 170 18.09 -1.10 -3.99
CA ALA A 170 18.99 -2.09 -3.43
C ALA A 170 18.24 -3.34 -2.89
N ILE A 171 16.95 -3.20 -2.57
CA ILE A 171 16.09 -4.26 -2.02
C ILE A 171 15.18 -4.82 -3.11
N CYS A 172 14.55 -3.95 -3.89
CA CYS A 172 13.59 -4.32 -4.93
C CYS A 172 14.18 -4.14 -6.33
N ASP A 173 14.24 -5.23 -7.11
CA ASP A 173 14.60 -5.19 -8.53
C ASP A 173 13.41 -4.68 -9.36
N TYR A 174 13.31 -3.35 -9.51
CA TYR A 174 12.25 -2.71 -10.29
C TYR A 174 12.31 -3.03 -11.79
N SER A 175 13.45 -3.45 -12.33
CA SER A 175 13.54 -3.93 -13.73
C SER A 175 12.85 -5.28 -13.88
N LYS A 176 13.04 -6.17 -12.91
CA LYS A 176 12.30 -7.45 -12.83
C LYS A 176 10.80 -7.21 -12.66
N LEU A 177 10.41 -6.28 -11.76
CA LEU A 177 9.01 -5.90 -11.56
C LEU A 177 8.38 -5.42 -12.88
N THR A 178 9.02 -4.48 -13.58
CA THR A 178 8.56 -3.99 -14.89
C THR A 178 8.33 -5.13 -15.87
N SER A 179 9.25 -6.10 -15.92
CA SER A 179 9.13 -7.26 -16.81
C SER A 179 7.94 -8.16 -16.44
N ILE A 180 7.71 -8.38 -15.15
CA ILE A 180 6.56 -9.13 -14.63
C ILE A 180 5.25 -8.41 -14.99
N LEU A 181 5.17 -7.09 -14.77
CA LEU A 181 3.99 -6.29 -15.06
C LEU A 181 3.64 -6.33 -16.55
N ALA A 182 4.63 -6.14 -17.42
CA ALA A 182 4.45 -6.22 -18.87
C ALA A 182 3.98 -7.61 -19.32
N ALA A 183 4.56 -8.68 -18.78
CA ALA A 183 4.15 -10.06 -19.06
C ALA A 183 2.70 -10.36 -18.65
N ASN A 184 2.18 -9.63 -17.66
CA ASN A 184 0.79 -9.73 -17.19
C ASN A 184 -0.15 -8.70 -17.85
N GLY A 185 0.29 -7.99 -18.89
CA GLY A 185 -0.54 -7.07 -19.67
C GLY A 185 -0.75 -5.70 -19.01
N LEU A 186 0.07 -5.32 -18.04
CA LEU A 186 0.06 -3.97 -17.50
C LEU A 186 1.06 -3.09 -18.25
N ARG A 187 0.68 -1.85 -18.50
CA ARG A 187 1.56 -0.84 -19.11
C ARG A 187 1.79 0.32 -18.14
N CYS A 188 2.98 0.89 -18.19
CA CYS A 188 3.31 2.11 -17.48
C CYS A 188 2.55 3.30 -18.10
N VAL A 189 1.88 4.08 -17.27
CA VAL A 189 1.17 5.31 -17.66
C VAL A 189 1.74 6.55 -16.96
N GLU A 190 2.38 6.37 -15.82
CA GLU A 190 3.18 7.39 -15.13
C GLU A 190 4.52 6.75 -14.76
N ALA A 191 5.62 7.48 -14.96
CA ALA A 191 6.98 7.02 -14.65
C ALA A 191 7.76 8.11 -13.93
N GLY A 192 8.44 7.74 -12.86
CA GLY A 192 9.24 8.65 -12.05
C GLY A 192 9.63 8.04 -10.72
N PHE A 193 9.64 8.84 -9.68
CA PHE A 193 9.79 8.36 -8.31
C PHE A 193 8.56 7.51 -7.92
N HIS A 194 7.35 8.01 -8.23
CA HIS A 194 6.13 7.19 -8.22
C HIS A 194 5.84 6.69 -9.64
N ASN A 195 5.39 5.45 -9.71
CA ASN A 195 5.08 4.79 -10.98
C ASN A 195 3.66 4.24 -10.95
N VAL A 196 2.98 4.32 -12.10
CA VAL A 196 1.63 3.78 -12.24
C VAL A 196 1.56 2.85 -13.43
N TYR A 197 1.06 1.64 -13.19
CA TYR A 197 0.81 0.62 -14.19
C TYR A 197 -0.67 0.24 -14.21
N VAL A 198 -1.25 0.19 -15.40
CA VAL A 198 -2.66 -0.18 -15.61
C VAL A 198 -2.79 -1.33 -16.60
N LYS A 199 -3.77 -2.19 -16.38
CA LYS A 199 -4.13 -3.28 -17.29
C LYS A 199 -4.68 -2.70 -18.59
N GLN A 200 -4.28 -3.26 -19.73
CA GLN A 200 -4.82 -2.91 -21.05
C GLN A 200 -6.13 -3.64 -21.34
#